data_85667ff1e1c863eeb6e2f7b36c042fcd
#
_entry.id   85667ff1e1c863eeb6e2f7b36c042fcd
#
_cell.length_a   1.000
_cell.length_b   1.000
_cell.length_c   1.000
_cell.angle_alpha   90.00
_cell.angle_beta   90.00
_cell.angle_gamma   90.00
#
_symmetry.space_group_name_H-M   'P 1'
#
loop_
_entity.id
_entity.type
_entity.pdbx_description
1 polymer ?
#
loop_
_entity_poly.entity_id
_entity_poly.type
_entity_poly.pdbx_seq_one_letter_code
_entity_poly.pdbx_strand_id
1 'polypeptide(L)'
;MFKLLGGAFHVFDPAGNVVLYSKQKAFKLKEDIRIYTGEDMGTEVLTIQTDQIIDLGATYHVHDSQQGGVRVGSLKRKGLKSMLRDEWVILDSSGQEVGTIQEDSVALALLRRLMVGWLLPQKYYGSIGNIPVSLFTRNFNPFVSKISLDFSMDTQGQLDRRLGIAAVIMLLAIEGKQS
;
A
#
# COMPACT_ATOMS: atom_id res chain seq x y z
N MET A 1 -1.14 12.21 -1.64
CA MET A 1 -0.93 11.54 -2.95
C MET A 1 0.43 10.87 -2.98
N PHE A 2 0.55 9.69 -3.56
CA PHE A 2 1.78 8.89 -3.62
C PHE A 2 2.23 8.73 -5.07
N LYS A 3 3.52 8.84 -5.33
CA LYS A 3 4.11 8.66 -6.67
C LYS A 3 5.33 7.76 -6.61
N LEU A 4 5.50 6.90 -7.62
CA LEU A 4 6.74 6.19 -7.89
C LEU A 4 7.46 6.92 -9.03
N LEU A 5 8.60 7.51 -8.75
CA LEU A 5 9.42 8.29 -9.67
C LEU A 5 10.88 7.85 -9.57
N GLY A 6 11.51 7.49 -10.69
CA GLY A 6 12.94 7.19 -10.72
C GLY A 6 13.41 6.11 -9.74
N GLY A 7 12.52 5.15 -9.39
CA GLY A 7 12.81 4.13 -8.39
C GLY A 7 12.69 4.62 -6.94
N ALA A 8 11.95 5.70 -6.68
CA ALA A 8 11.65 6.18 -5.34
C ALA A 8 10.15 6.45 -5.17
N PHE A 9 9.65 6.20 -3.95
CA PHE A 9 8.30 6.54 -3.56
C PHE A 9 8.27 7.92 -2.91
N HIS A 10 7.40 8.78 -3.39
CA HIS A 10 7.15 10.09 -2.82
C HIS A 10 5.71 10.16 -2.31
N VAL A 11 5.55 10.57 -1.07
CA VAL A 11 4.24 10.83 -0.45
C VAL A 11 4.05 12.33 -0.36
N PHE A 12 2.96 12.81 -0.94
CA PHE A 12 2.63 14.24 -0.95
C PHE A 12 1.43 14.51 -0.07
N ASP A 13 1.46 15.62 0.64
CA ASP A 13 0.28 16.17 1.32
C ASP A 13 -0.75 16.74 0.29
N PRO A 14 -1.93 17.20 0.74
CA PRO A 14 -2.90 17.87 -0.14
C PRO A 14 -2.38 19.15 -0.79
N ALA A 15 -1.42 19.83 -0.18
CA ALA A 15 -0.79 21.05 -0.71
C ALA A 15 0.28 20.76 -1.77
N GLY A 16 0.67 19.48 -1.92
CA GLY A 16 1.66 19.05 -2.91
C GLY A 16 3.10 19.01 -2.38
N ASN A 17 3.33 19.16 -1.08
CA ASN A 17 4.65 19.02 -0.48
C ASN A 17 4.99 17.55 -0.27
N VAL A 18 6.25 17.17 -0.46
CA VAL A 18 6.74 15.83 -0.10
C VAL A 18 6.81 15.73 1.42
N VAL A 19 6.05 14.80 2.00
CA VAL A 19 6.00 14.57 3.45
C VAL A 19 6.67 13.27 3.86
N LEU A 20 6.73 12.28 2.96
CA LEU A 20 7.46 11.04 3.18
C LEU A 20 8.16 10.60 1.88
N TYR A 21 9.27 9.91 2.06
CA TYR A 21 10.11 9.43 0.97
C TYR A 21 10.65 8.03 1.27
N SER A 22 10.75 7.20 0.23
CA SER A 22 11.43 5.92 0.32
C SER A 22 12.24 5.68 -0.95
N LYS A 23 13.54 5.51 -0.79
CA LYS A 23 14.43 5.18 -1.90
C LYS A 23 14.33 3.68 -2.19
N GLN A 24 13.88 3.36 -3.39
CA GLN A 24 13.84 2.00 -3.86
C GLN A 24 15.16 1.64 -4.53
N LYS A 25 16.02 0.89 -3.87
CA LYS A 25 17.03 0.09 -4.57
C LYS A 25 16.27 -1.02 -5.28
N ALA A 26 16.41 -1.11 -6.63
CA ALA A 26 15.71 -2.05 -7.50
C ALA A 26 15.19 -3.29 -6.76
N PHE A 27 13.88 -3.41 -6.61
CA PHE A 27 13.17 -4.43 -5.84
C PHE A 27 13.91 -5.76 -5.69
N LYS A 28 14.77 -5.84 -4.72
CA LYS A 28 15.01 -7.09 -4.03
C LYS A 28 13.99 -7.10 -2.90
N LEU A 29 12.87 -7.78 -3.13
CA LEU A 29 11.77 -7.95 -2.16
C LEU A 29 12.20 -8.67 -0.86
N LYS A 30 13.48 -8.88 -0.67
CA LYS A 30 14.13 -9.32 0.57
C LYS A 30 14.68 -8.17 1.41
N GLU A 31 14.70 -6.94 0.88
CA GLU A 31 15.27 -5.80 1.60
C GLU A 31 14.13 -5.03 2.27
N ASP A 32 14.40 -4.57 3.50
CA ASP A 32 13.50 -3.71 4.24
C ASP A 32 13.19 -2.44 3.42
N ILE A 33 11.90 -2.11 3.30
CA ILE A 33 11.49 -0.83 2.74
C ILE A 33 11.50 0.18 3.88
N ARG A 34 12.38 1.16 3.80
CA ARG A 34 12.52 2.23 4.80
C ARG A 34 11.88 3.51 4.30
N ILE A 35 11.13 4.16 5.16
CA ILE A 35 10.36 5.36 4.86
C ILE A 35 10.86 6.50 5.75
N TYR A 36 11.20 7.63 5.13
CA TYR A 36 11.82 8.79 5.74
C TYR A 36 10.92 10.03 5.65
N THR A 37 11.20 11.06 6.45
CA THR A 37 10.47 12.34 6.44
C THR A 37 10.69 13.16 5.16
N GLY A 38 11.73 12.89 4.39
CA GLY A 38 12.04 13.62 3.17
C GLY A 38 13.11 12.95 2.32
N GLU A 39 13.42 13.55 1.18
CA GLU A 39 14.40 13.02 0.21
C GLU A 39 15.84 13.03 0.75
N ASP A 40 16.12 13.86 1.77
CA ASP A 40 17.40 13.88 2.49
C ASP A 40 17.62 12.63 3.35
N MET A 41 16.57 11.82 3.56
CA MET A 41 16.56 10.62 4.38
C MET A 41 17.06 10.88 5.82
N GLY A 42 16.81 12.09 6.35
CA GLY A 42 17.31 12.52 7.64
C GLY A 42 16.68 11.76 8.81
N THR A 43 15.39 11.47 8.75
CA THR A 43 14.68 10.76 9.83
C THR A 43 13.86 9.61 9.26
N GLU A 44 14.18 8.38 9.68
CA GLU A 44 13.39 7.19 9.38
C GLU A 44 12.14 7.17 10.25
N VAL A 45 10.97 6.97 9.65
CA VAL A 45 9.68 6.95 10.35
C VAL A 45 9.05 5.58 10.39
N LEU A 46 9.16 4.80 9.31
CA LEU A 46 8.60 3.46 9.22
C LEU A 46 9.56 2.51 8.50
N THR A 47 9.50 1.24 8.87
CA THR A 47 10.14 0.14 8.15
C THR A 47 9.09 -0.91 7.80
N ILE A 48 9.11 -1.42 6.57
CA ILE A 48 8.29 -2.56 6.14
C ILE A 48 9.23 -3.73 5.87
N GLN A 49 9.01 -4.85 6.57
CA GLN A 49 9.85 -6.04 6.53
C GLN A 49 9.04 -7.27 6.14
N THR A 50 9.69 -8.25 5.53
CA THR A 50 9.08 -9.55 5.26
C THR A 50 10.03 -10.68 5.63
N ASP A 51 9.51 -11.71 6.28
CA ASP A 51 10.27 -12.89 6.68
C ASP A 51 10.46 -13.89 5.52
N GLN A 52 9.73 -13.72 4.44
CA GLN A 52 9.68 -14.67 3.33
C GLN A 52 10.23 -14.08 2.03
N ILE A 53 10.90 -14.94 1.25
CA ILE A 53 11.15 -14.66 -0.17
C ILE A 53 9.78 -14.55 -0.81
N ILE A 54 9.57 -13.46 -1.58
CA ILE A 54 8.28 -13.14 -2.19
C ILE A 54 7.59 -14.38 -2.72
N ASP A 55 6.59 -14.78 -1.97
CA ASP A 55 5.58 -15.70 -2.43
C ASP A 55 4.22 -14.99 -2.37
N LEU A 56 3.27 -15.49 -3.12
CA LEU A 56 1.91 -14.95 -3.24
C LEU A 56 1.11 -14.89 -1.91
N GLY A 57 1.73 -15.28 -0.80
CA GLY A 57 1.19 -15.25 0.56
C GLY A 57 2.06 -14.52 1.57
N ALA A 58 3.06 -13.75 1.14
CA ALA A 58 3.98 -13.05 2.05
C ALA A 58 3.26 -12.08 2.97
N THR A 59 3.72 -12.04 4.23
CA THR A 59 3.28 -11.06 5.23
C THR A 59 4.36 -9.98 5.36
N TYR A 60 3.91 -8.74 5.33
CA TYR A 60 4.74 -7.54 5.43
C TYR A 60 4.47 -6.86 6.76
N HIS A 61 5.47 -6.87 7.65
CA HIS A 61 5.40 -6.30 8.99
C HIS A 61 5.77 -4.82 8.93
N VAL A 62 4.92 -3.97 9.49
CA VAL A 62 5.11 -2.52 9.55
C VAL A 62 5.57 -2.15 10.96
N HIS A 63 6.72 -1.49 11.05
CA HIS A 63 7.32 -1.06 12.31
C HIS A 63 7.46 0.46 12.35
N ASP A 64 7.20 1.02 13.51
CA ASP A 64 7.46 2.44 13.79
C ASP A 64 8.92 2.62 14.24
N SER A 65 9.74 3.20 13.35
CA SER A 65 11.15 3.41 13.63
C SER A 65 11.39 4.46 14.72
N GLN A 66 10.45 5.39 14.91
CA GLN A 66 10.55 6.43 15.93
C GLN A 66 10.22 5.93 17.35
N GLN A 67 9.48 4.84 17.44
CA GLN A 67 9.12 4.20 18.70
C GLN A 67 9.96 2.95 18.96
N GLY A 68 11.22 2.95 18.56
CA GLY A 68 12.13 1.82 18.82
C GLY A 68 11.84 0.57 18.00
N GLY A 69 11.20 0.71 16.84
CA GLY A 69 10.89 -0.41 15.96
C GLY A 69 9.68 -1.25 16.42
N VAL A 70 8.79 -0.68 17.21
CA VAL A 70 7.56 -1.37 17.64
C VAL A 70 6.70 -1.72 16.44
N ARG A 71 6.21 -2.96 16.39
CA ARG A 71 5.32 -3.41 15.32
C ARG A 71 3.96 -2.71 15.41
N VAL A 72 3.60 -1.97 14.38
CA VAL A 72 2.30 -1.29 14.23
C VAL A 72 1.21 -2.28 13.82
N GLY A 73 1.57 -3.21 12.95
CA GLY A 73 0.70 -4.23 12.39
C GLY A 73 1.33 -4.87 11.17
N SER A 74 0.54 -5.55 10.35
CA SER A 74 1.05 -6.22 9.16
C SER A 74 0.04 -6.22 8.02
N LEU A 75 0.53 -6.40 6.80
CA LEU A 75 -0.25 -6.55 5.58
C LEU A 75 0.09 -7.90 4.97
N LYS A 76 -0.93 -8.74 4.73
CA LYS A 76 -0.76 -10.07 4.14
C LYS A 76 -1.55 -10.16 2.85
N ARG A 77 -0.88 -10.47 1.74
CA ARG A 77 -1.56 -10.70 0.46
C ARG A 77 -2.27 -12.05 0.48
N LYS A 78 -3.56 -12.11 0.16
CA LYS A 78 -4.24 -13.39 -0.08
C LYS A 78 -3.73 -13.98 -1.39
N GLY A 79 -3.26 -15.23 -1.35
CA GLY A 79 -2.57 -15.92 -2.45
C GLY A 79 -3.43 -16.17 -3.69
N LEU A 80 -2.93 -17.03 -4.61
CA LEU A 80 -3.41 -17.31 -5.97
C LEU A 80 -4.93 -17.56 -6.16
N LYS A 81 -5.68 -17.92 -5.14
CA LYS A 81 -7.14 -18.08 -5.23
C LYS A 81 -7.89 -16.78 -5.56
N SER A 82 -7.24 -15.65 -5.41
CA SER A 82 -7.76 -14.33 -5.76
C SER A 82 -7.26 -13.80 -7.12
N MET A 83 -6.95 -14.68 -8.07
CA MET A 83 -6.48 -14.25 -9.41
C MET A 83 -7.44 -13.29 -10.14
N LEU A 84 -8.69 -13.20 -9.68
CA LEU A 84 -9.69 -12.30 -10.23
C LEU A 84 -9.79 -10.96 -9.48
N ARG A 85 -9.23 -10.86 -8.26
CA ARG A 85 -9.35 -9.68 -7.40
C ARG A 85 -8.18 -9.60 -6.43
N ASP A 86 -7.46 -8.49 -6.42
CA ASP A 86 -6.40 -8.26 -5.43
C ASP A 86 -7.02 -8.00 -4.05
N GLU A 87 -6.61 -8.81 -3.08
CA GLU A 87 -7.08 -8.73 -1.70
C GLU A 87 -5.91 -8.82 -0.73
N TRP A 88 -5.88 -7.91 0.23
CA TRP A 88 -4.93 -7.86 1.33
C TRP A 88 -5.66 -7.96 2.66
N VAL A 89 -5.09 -8.66 3.60
CA VAL A 89 -5.55 -8.74 4.99
C VAL A 89 -4.74 -7.74 5.81
N ILE A 90 -5.43 -7.00 6.67
CA ILE A 90 -4.83 -6.11 7.67
C ILE A 90 -4.77 -6.88 8.98
N LEU A 91 -3.57 -6.99 9.54
CA LEU A 91 -3.31 -7.58 10.84
C LEU A 91 -2.91 -6.47 11.82
N ASP A 92 -3.41 -6.54 13.05
CA ASP A 92 -3.00 -5.65 14.12
C ASP A 92 -1.58 -5.96 14.63
N SER A 93 -1.13 -5.24 15.67
CA SER A 93 0.19 -5.44 16.28
C SER A 93 0.34 -6.82 16.94
N SER A 94 -0.76 -7.47 17.32
CA SER A 94 -0.76 -8.83 17.89
C SER A 94 -0.77 -9.92 16.82
N GLY A 95 -1.01 -9.57 15.54
CA GLY A 95 -1.12 -10.48 14.41
C GLY A 95 -2.53 -11.01 14.17
N GLN A 96 -3.55 -10.43 14.80
CA GLN A 96 -4.95 -10.78 14.56
C GLN A 96 -5.47 -10.07 13.30
N GLU A 97 -6.29 -10.76 12.52
CA GLU A 97 -6.96 -10.18 11.36
C GLU A 97 -8.03 -9.19 11.83
N VAL A 98 -7.87 -7.92 11.48
CA VAL A 98 -8.80 -6.85 11.84
C VAL A 98 -9.54 -6.26 10.66
N GLY A 99 -9.04 -6.47 9.44
CA GLY A 99 -9.66 -5.89 8.26
C GLY A 99 -9.06 -6.38 6.94
N THR A 100 -9.54 -5.78 5.86
CA THR A 100 -9.10 -6.12 4.50
C THR A 100 -8.94 -4.87 3.64
N ILE A 101 -8.11 -4.98 2.59
CA ILE A 101 -8.06 -4.03 1.47
C ILE A 101 -8.40 -4.83 0.22
N GLN A 102 -9.47 -4.45 -0.47
CA GLN A 102 -10.00 -5.19 -1.61
C GLN A 102 -10.18 -4.26 -2.81
N GLU A 103 -9.82 -4.76 -3.99
CA GLU A 103 -10.14 -4.07 -5.24
C GLU A 103 -11.66 -3.96 -5.41
N ASP A 104 -12.10 -2.90 -6.06
CA ASP A 104 -13.48 -2.68 -6.49
C ASP A 104 -14.04 -3.89 -7.28
N SER A 105 -15.31 -3.89 -7.60
CA SER A 105 -16.05 -5.06 -8.08
C SER A 105 -15.31 -5.88 -9.16
N VAL A 106 -15.43 -7.22 -9.07
CA VAL A 106 -14.88 -8.18 -10.05
C VAL A 106 -15.29 -7.85 -11.50
N ALA A 107 -16.51 -7.32 -11.68
CA ALA A 107 -17.01 -6.91 -12.99
C ALA A 107 -16.19 -5.76 -13.59
N LEU A 108 -15.80 -4.76 -12.78
CA LEU A 108 -14.94 -3.66 -13.24
C LEU A 108 -13.51 -4.12 -13.47
N ALA A 109 -12.99 -5.01 -12.63
CA ALA A 109 -11.67 -5.61 -12.84
C ALA A 109 -11.62 -6.41 -14.14
N LEU A 110 -12.66 -7.20 -14.42
CA LEU A 110 -12.78 -7.97 -15.68
C LEU A 110 -12.94 -7.05 -16.89
N LEU A 111 -13.76 -6.00 -16.78
CA LEU A 111 -13.96 -5.00 -17.84
C LEU A 111 -12.63 -4.29 -18.17
N ARG A 112 -11.82 -3.96 -17.17
CA ARG A 112 -10.48 -3.37 -17.37
C ARG A 112 -9.55 -4.31 -18.14
N ARG A 113 -9.66 -5.62 -17.94
CA ARG A 113 -8.82 -6.64 -18.64
C ARG A 113 -9.25 -6.91 -20.07
N LEU A 114 -10.56 -6.80 -20.38
CA LEU A 114 -11.12 -7.15 -21.68
C LEU A 114 -11.26 -5.98 -22.66
N MET A 115 -11.44 -4.78 -22.16
CA MET A 115 -11.56 -3.56 -22.95
C MET A 115 -10.38 -2.65 -22.65
N VAL A 116 -10.12 -1.61 -23.44
CA VAL A 116 -9.06 -0.60 -23.27
C VAL A 116 -9.05 -0.01 -21.84
N GLY A 117 -8.94 -0.90 -20.89
CA GLY A 117 -9.14 -0.75 -19.43
C GLY A 117 -8.10 0.11 -18.73
N TRP A 118 -7.09 0.55 -19.47
CA TRP A 118 -6.10 1.51 -19.02
C TRP A 118 -6.64 2.92 -18.72
N LEU A 119 -7.88 3.22 -19.16
CA LEU A 119 -8.53 4.52 -18.92
C LEU A 119 -9.37 4.56 -17.64
N LEU A 120 -9.67 3.41 -17.00
CA LEU A 120 -10.50 3.37 -15.80
C LEU A 120 -9.63 3.36 -14.54
N PRO A 121 -9.79 4.31 -13.60
CA PRO A 121 -9.06 4.31 -12.35
C PRO A 121 -9.38 3.04 -11.54
N GLN A 122 -8.34 2.40 -11.01
CA GLN A 122 -8.47 1.25 -10.13
C GLN A 122 -8.69 1.73 -8.70
N LYS A 123 -9.71 1.21 -8.03
CA LYS A 123 -10.05 1.57 -6.66
C LYS A 123 -9.93 0.36 -5.75
N TYR A 124 -9.44 0.60 -4.53
CA TYR A 124 -9.42 -0.38 -3.45
C TYR A 124 -10.07 0.24 -2.22
N TYR A 125 -10.85 -0.55 -1.52
CA TYR A 125 -11.48 -0.16 -0.26
C TYR A 125 -10.81 -0.89 0.89
N GLY A 126 -10.33 -0.13 1.87
CA GLY A 126 -9.89 -0.66 3.16
C GLY A 126 -11.05 -0.67 4.13
N SER A 127 -11.26 -1.80 4.81
CA SER A 127 -12.30 -1.96 5.82
C SER A 127 -11.72 -2.57 7.09
N ILE A 128 -12.19 -2.12 8.25
CA ILE A 128 -11.97 -2.77 9.56
C ILE A 128 -13.26 -3.48 9.94
N GLY A 129 -13.18 -4.80 10.12
CA GLY A 129 -14.40 -5.62 10.10
C GLY A 129 -15.18 -5.39 8.79
N ASN A 130 -16.43 -4.89 8.93
CA ASN A 130 -17.28 -4.56 7.78
C ASN A 130 -17.43 -3.04 7.54
N ILE A 131 -16.66 -2.20 8.24
CA ILE A 131 -16.77 -0.75 8.18
C ILE A 131 -15.70 -0.22 7.21
N PRO A 132 -16.09 0.47 6.11
CA PRO A 132 -15.12 1.11 5.23
C PRO A 132 -14.39 2.24 5.97
N VAL A 133 -13.05 2.23 5.89
CA VAL A 133 -12.19 3.20 6.60
C VAL A 133 -11.23 3.93 5.67
N SER A 134 -11.00 3.42 4.46
CA SER A 134 -10.09 4.08 3.51
C SER A 134 -10.43 3.76 2.06
N LEU A 135 -10.11 4.72 1.17
CA LEU A 135 -10.22 4.58 -0.27
C LEU A 135 -8.85 4.83 -0.91
N PHE A 136 -8.39 3.85 -1.66
CA PHE A 136 -7.20 3.95 -2.51
C PHE A 136 -7.65 4.11 -3.95
N THR A 137 -7.21 5.16 -4.62
CA THR A 137 -7.52 5.40 -6.03
C THR A 137 -6.23 5.49 -6.82
N ARG A 138 -5.98 4.48 -7.67
CA ARG A 138 -4.86 4.46 -8.60
C ARG A 138 -5.30 5.12 -9.89
N ASN A 139 -4.60 6.18 -10.28
CA ASN A 139 -4.79 6.74 -11.61
C ASN A 139 -3.97 5.94 -12.62
N PHE A 140 -4.51 5.83 -13.80
CA PHE A 140 -3.76 5.26 -14.90
C PHE A 140 -2.87 6.34 -15.53
N ASN A 141 -1.56 6.16 -15.35
CA ASN A 141 -0.55 6.89 -16.11
C ASN A 141 0.58 5.91 -16.41
N PRO A 142 0.85 5.60 -17.69
CA PRO A 142 1.86 4.60 -18.05
C PRO A 142 3.29 5.02 -17.67
N PHE A 143 3.52 6.32 -17.43
CA PHE A 143 4.84 6.85 -17.10
C PHE A 143 5.05 7.04 -15.60
N VAL A 144 3.97 7.23 -14.83
CA VAL A 144 4.06 7.52 -13.40
C VAL A 144 2.91 6.85 -12.66
N SER A 145 3.19 5.80 -11.91
CA SER A 145 2.20 5.19 -11.02
C SER A 145 1.90 6.10 -9.85
N LYS A 146 0.61 6.46 -9.69
CA LYS A 146 0.12 7.31 -8.61
C LYS A 146 -1.04 6.63 -7.90
N ILE A 147 -1.05 6.71 -6.57
CA ILE A 147 -2.19 6.31 -5.74
C ILE A 147 -2.55 7.47 -4.82
N SER A 148 -3.83 7.83 -4.77
CA SER A 148 -4.38 8.69 -3.74
C SER A 148 -4.95 7.81 -2.63
N LEU A 149 -4.68 8.16 -1.38
CA LEU A 149 -5.23 7.51 -0.19
C LEU A 149 -6.08 8.53 0.55
N ASP A 150 -7.33 8.17 0.79
CA ASP A 150 -8.32 8.98 1.49
C ASP A 150 -8.82 8.21 2.72
N PHE A 151 -8.78 8.86 3.87
CA PHE A 151 -9.23 8.34 5.16
C PHE A 151 -10.49 9.05 5.67
N SER A 152 -11.17 9.84 4.84
CA SER A 152 -12.34 10.61 5.26
C SER A 152 -13.48 9.75 5.81
N MET A 153 -13.55 8.48 5.39
CA MET A 153 -14.52 7.50 5.88
C MET A 153 -14.23 7.00 7.30
N ASP A 154 -12.97 7.10 7.74
CA ASP A 154 -12.55 6.62 9.06
C ASP A 154 -12.72 7.70 10.13
N THR A 155 -13.97 8.03 10.45
CA THR A 155 -14.31 9.07 11.42
C THR A 155 -13.93 8.69 12.86
N GLN A 156 -13.73 7.41 13.12
CA GLN A 156 -13.37 6.88 14.45
C GLN A 156 -11.89 6.58 14.61
N GLY A 157 -11.07 6.74 13.55
CA GLY A 157 -9.64 6.46 13.60
C GLY A 157 -9.31 4.97 13.81
N GLN A 158 -10.12 4.06 13.24
CA GLN A 158 -9.97 2.62 13.43
C GLN A 158 -8.76 2.03 12.69
N LEU A 159 -8.39 2.60 11.53
CA LEU A 159 -7.21 2.19 10.78
C LEU A 159 -6.01 3.04 11.17
N ASP A 160 -4.96 2.41 11.69
CA ASP A 160 -3.69 3.10 11.87
C ASP A 160 -3.19 3.67 10.52
N ARG A 161 -2.96 5.00 10.49
CA ARG A 161 -2.56 5.71 9.26
C ARG A 161 -1.27 5.16 8.66
N ARG A 162 -0.36 4.67 9.51
CA ARG A 162 0.90 4.05 9.09
C ARG A 162 0.68 2.77 8.29
N LEU A 163 -0.31 1.95 8.66
CA LEU A 163 -0.70 0.76 7.88
C LEU A 163 -1.30 1.14 6.53
N GLY A 164 -2.11 2.19 6.47
CA GLY A 164 -2.63 2.71 5.20
C GLY A 164 -1.51 3.20 4.27
N ILE A 165 -0.53 3.94 4.81
CA ILE A 165 0.66 4.40 4.05
C ILE A 165 1.47 3.20 3.55
N ALA A 166 1.75 2.23 4.41
CA ALA A 166 2.44 1.01 4.04
C ALA A 166 1.71 0.25 2.93
N ALA A 167 0.37 0.15 3.00
CA ALA A 167 -0.44 -0.50 1.99
C ALA A 167 -0.29 0.16 0.61
N VAL A 168 -0.27 1.50 0.53
CA VAL A 168 -0.02 2.20 -0.75
C VAL A 168 1.34 1.84 -1.32
N ILE A 169 2.37 1.85 -0.50
CA ILE A 169 3.73 1.51 -0.94
C ILE A 169 3.76 0.07 -1.45
N MET A 170 3.11 -0.87 -0.76
CA MET A 170 3.03 -2.27 -1.18
C MET A 170 2.23 -2.45 -2.47
N LEU A 171 1.09 -1.75 -2.64
CA LEU A 171 0.32 -1.75 -3.88
C LEU A 171 1.15 -1.24 -5.06
N LEU A 172 1.88 -0.12 -4.89
CA LEU A 172 2.77 0.41 -5.93
C LEU A 172 3.94 -0.53 -6.22
N ALA A 173 4.50 -1.14 -5.17
CA ALA A 173 5.67 -1.99 -5.23
C ALA A 173 5.42 -3.30 -5.98
N ILE A 174 4.29 -3.93 -5.72
CA ILE A 174 3.97 -5.27 -6.25
C ILE A 174 3.35 -5.17 -7.63
N GLU A 175 2.42 -4.24 -7.84
CA GLU A 175 1.74 -4.10 -9.13
C GLU A 175 2.59 -3.41 -10.20
N GLY A 176 3.55 -2.57 -9.82
CA GLY A 176 4.52 -2.00 -10.75
C GLY A 176 5.42 -3.02 -11.45
N LYS A 177 5.40 -4.29 -11.03
CA LYS A 177 6.12 -5.41 -11.66
C LYS A 177 5.29 -6.21 -12.66
N GLN A 178 3.97 -6.01 -12.68
CA GLN A 178 3.04 -6.79 -13.55
C GLN A 178 2.65 -6.03 -14.82
N SER A 179 3.16 -4.82 -15.03
CA SER A 179 2.94 -3.97 -16.22
C SER A 179 4.16 -3.93 -17.12
#